data_342c68988fa82f0cff62822e4bc1542d
#
_entry.id   342c68988fa82f0cff62822e4bc1542d
#
_cell.length_a   1.000
_cell.length_b   1.000
_cell.length_c   1.000
_cell.angle_alpha   90.00
_cell.angle_beta   90.00
_cell.angle_gamma   90.00
#
_symmetry.space_group_name_H-M   'P 1'
#
loop_
_entity.id
_entity.type
_entity.pdbx_description
1 polymer ?
#
loop_
_entity_poly.entity_id
_entity_poly.type
_entity_poly.pdbx_seq_one_letter_code
_entity_poly.pdbx_strand_id
1 'polypeptide(L)'
;MFITTRSLALTLAAGMPCLVATAQHEAVLDRVPTDAAMVISISNISTVLEGAQAFAQTAKLPEMSMGVGMAIGMTGMPGVNAQGSAAVVVSSLENLGMGPDDIVLLVPVTDYNEFATGFGGTGNGRESGNFQGENGSMKDVGGGFAAVGPIEKSVGAFEAAEGVLAQHQAVMGDAGNALAGEQNIVVSVAVDAFAEQMLGAWAEGSKQMQQMAQFGGAQADQIEGQLAMIDQLVQNFARDGERGLVGLTLDGRGLSLDLAANFKQGSELAAFFAESSSTADTLALLPGGEYIGAWAIDFSGEGIRELMGNMNAANEQMGQGFPGMDFGAFTDNATSMAQVIGANPAGLMGGIFPNTIMVIETTDADALIQSYGDTVSALNDKEANGMLITSSFDDAPTDGGGVEACGWAMGMLPDMNNENAMQMQMMMNVLFGGGANGPTGYVAAADGDSVVMTYTRTGDALSRAVSAARDGGDLVTNELLAAQAERLQSDAFMVGYLDIGTVARAALPMAGMFAPELAAINVPAALSPIAVGASAQGGSMSFRTVVPMDLISTSIEIGKSFQDGQGGGGNGGGDPEF
;
A
#
# COMPACT_ATOMS: atom_id res chain seq x y z
N MET A 1 25.05 20.82 -30.86
CA MET A 1 23.60 20.70 -31.07
C MET A 1 23.33 19.36 -31.74
N PHE A 2 23.35 18.30 -30.95
CA PHE A 2 22.98 16.95 -31.37
C PHE A 2 21.96 16.43 -30.33
N ILE A 3 20.69 16.69 -30.62
CA ILE A 3 19.58 16.04 -29.91
C ILE A 3 19.55 14.61 -30.43
N THR A 4 19.95 13.67 -29.58
CA THR A 4 19.99 12.26 -29.94
C THR A 4 18.56 11.70 -30.05
N THR A 5 18.30 11.08 -31.18
CA THR A 5 17.05 10.39 -31.57
C THR A 5 16.55 9.32 -30.55
N ARG A 6 17.29 9.05 -29.48
CA ARG A 6 16.88 8.14 -28.39
C ARG A 6 15.87 8.74 -27.41
N SER A 7 15.90 10.06 -27.17
CA SER A 7 14.95 10.70 -26.25
C SER A 7 13.52 10.81 -26.83
N LEU A 8 13.40 10.89 -28.16
CA LEU A 8 12.08 10.96 -28.80
C LEU A 8 11.37 9.59 -28.84
N ALA A 9 12.14 8.49 -28.87
CA ALA A 9 11.59 7.14 -28.89
C ALA A 9 11.07 6.69 -27.49
N LEU A 10 11.71 7.15 -26.40
CA LEU A 10 11.25 6.84 -25.04
C LEU A 10 9.96 7.61 -24.68
N THR A 11 9.83 8.87 -25.12
CA THR A 11 8.63 9.68 -24.83
C THR A 11 7.40 9.21 -25.62
N LEU A 12 7.59 8.62 -26.81
CA LEU A 12 6.50 8.01 -27.58
C LEU A 12 6.10 6.61 -27.06
N ALA A 13 7.03 5.88 -26.44
CA ALA A 13 6.73 4.56 -25.86
C ALA A 13 6.02 4.65 -24.48
N ALA A 14 6.27 5.72 -23.72
CA ALA A 14 5.61 5.96 -22.44
C ALA A 14 4.17 6.51 -22.56
N GLY A 15 3.84 7.15 -23.71
CA GLY A 15 2.51 7.73 -23.93
C GLY A 15 1.49 6.80 -24.59
N MET A 16 1.89 5.65 -25.14
CA MET A 16 0.97 4.74 -25.82
C MET A 16 0.30 3.66 -24.94
N PRO A 17 0.90 3.16 -23.86
CA PRO A 17 0.23 2.12 -23.06
C PRO A 17 -1.00 2.62 -22.30
N CYS A 18 -1.02 3.89 -21.85
CA CYS A 18 -2.16 4.43 -21.09
C CYS A 18 -3.43 4.59 -21.89
N LEU A 19 -3.34 4.92 -23.18
CA LEU A 19 -4.52 5.11 -24.05
C LEU A 19 -5.18 3.78 -24.48
N VAL A 20 -4.45 2.68 -24.46
CA VAL A 20 -4.97 1.34 -24.84
C VAL A 20 -5.62 0.64 -23.63
N ALA A 21 -5.13 0.88 -22.42
CA ALA A 21 -5.65 0.23 -21.22
C ALA A 21 -7.02 0.81 -20.79
N THR A 22 -7.23 2.13 -20.86
CA THR A 22 -8.51 2.77 -20.52
C THR A 22 -9.66 2.27 -21.38
N ALA A 23 -9.43 2.09 -22.68
CA ALA A 23 -10.46 1.61 -23.61
C ALA A 23 -10.98 0.18 -23.30
N GLN A 24 -10.29 -0.61 -22.49
CA GLN A 24 -10.62 -2.02 -22.27
C GLN A 24 -11.73 -2.23 -21.23
N HIS A 25 -11.76 -1.46 -20.12
CA HIS A 25 -12.88 -1.50 -19.17
C HIS A 25 -14.11 -0.77 -19.70
N GLU A 26 -13.91 0.26 -20.50
CA GLU A 26 -14.95 1.15 -21.01
C GLU A 26 -16.06 0.39 -21.74
N ALA A 27 -15.70 -0.58 -22.57
CA ALA A 27 -16.68 -1.33 -23.37
C ALA A 27 -17.68 -2.11 -22.52
N VAL A 28 -17.24 -2.74 -21.41
CA VAL A 28 -18.15 -3.47 -20.53
C VAL A 28 -18.86 -2.53 -19.56
N LEU A 29 -18.20 -1.47 -19.06
CA LEU A 29 -18.82 -0.49 -18.16
C LEU A 29 -19.97 0.26 -18.86
N ASP A 30 -19.88 0.49 -20.18
CA ASP A 30 -20.99 1.09 -20.94
C ASP A 30 -22.25 0.20 -21.00
N ARG A 31 -22.13 -1.07 -20.59
CA ARG A 31 -23.23 -2.05 -20.54
C ARG A 31 -23.72 -2.35 -19.13
N VAL A 32 -23.04 -1.86 -18.11
CA VAL A 32 -23.39 -2.08 -16.70
C VAL A 32 -24.37 -0.98 -16.24
N PRO A 33 -25.51 -1.33 -15.60
CA PRO A 33 -26.37 -0.34 -14.98
C PRO A 33 -25.63 0.50 -13.91
N THR A 34 -25.87 1.81 -13.89
CA THR A 34 -25.16 2.75 -12.99
C THR A 34 -25.56 2.60 -11.53
N ASP A 35 -26.71 1.99 -11.26
CA ASP A 35 -27.26 1.68 -9.94
C ASP A 35 -26.78 0.30 -9.40
N ALA A 36 -25.89 -0.40 -10.14
CA ALA A 36 -25.29 -1.62 -9.64
C ALA A 36 -24.55 -1.37 -8.32
N ALA A 37 -24.87 -2.20 -7.31
CA ALA A 37 -24.27 -2.09 -5.99
C ALA A 37 -22.77 -2.42 -6.00
N MET A 38 -22.37 -3.41 -6.81
CA MET A 38 -20.98 -3.77 -7.02
C MET A 38 -20.74 -4.22 -8.47
N VAL A 39 -19.60 -3.85 -9.00
CA VAL A 39 -19.12 -4.27 -10.33
C VAL A 39 -17.70 -4.78 -10.21
N ILE A 40 -17.44 -6.00 -10.67
CA ILE A 40 -16.08 -6.50 -10.85
C ILE A 40 -15.82 -6.51 -12.35
N SER A 41 -14.97 -5.62 -12.85
CA SER A 41 -14.63 -5.54 -14.27
C SER A 41 -13.22 -6.08 -14.53
N ILE A 42 -13.09 -6.76 -15.66
CA ILE A 42 -11.84 -7.33 -16.17
C ILE A 42 -11.54 -6.62 -17.48
N SER A 43 -10.36 -6.01 -17.61
CA SER A 43 -10.00 -5.18 -18.78
C SER A 43 -9.95 -5.98 -20.08
N ASN A 44 -9.23 -7.08 -20.06
CA ASN A 44 -9.04 -8.02 -21.18
C ASN A 44 -8.80 -9.42 -20.61
N ILE A 45 -9.67 -10.35 -20.97
CA ILE A 45 -9.65 -11.68 -20.38
C ILE A 45 -8.32 -12.41 -20.68
N SER A 46 -7.84 -12.34 -21.92
CA SER A 46 -6.56 -12.98 -22.29
C SER A 46 -5.39 -12.38 -21.53
N THR A 47 -5.30 -11.05 -21.45
CA THR A 47 -4.20 -10.36 -20.74
C THR A 47 -4.17 -10.73 -19.27
N VAL A 48 -5.33 -10.78 -18.61
CA VAL A 48 -5.43 -11.19 -17.20
C VAL A 48 -4.97 -12.63 -17.00
N LEU A 49 -5.42 -13.54 -17.86
CA LEU A 49 -5.06 -14.96 -17.77
C LEU A 49 -3.58 -15.20 -18.09
N GLU A 50 -3.03 -14.53 -19.09
CA GLU A 50 -1.60 -14.58 -19.41
C GLU A 50 -0.73 -14.04 -18.27
N GLY A 51 -1.13 -12.90 -17.68
CA GLY A 51 -0.47 -12.32 -16.51
C GLY A 51 -0.50 -13.26 -15.30
N ALA A 52 -1.67 -13.81 -14.97
CA ALA A 52 -1.83 -14.78 -13.90
C ALA A 52 -1.04 -16.07 -14.15
N GLN A 53 -0.95 -16.53 -15.41
CA GLN A 53 -0.12 -17.68 -15.79
C GLN A 53 1.37 -17.39 -15.62
N ALA A 54 1.83 -16.22 -16.06
CA ALA A 54 3.23 -15.78 -15.88
C ALA A 54 3.59 -15.67 -14.39
N PHE A 55 2.70 -15.08 -13.59
CA PHE A 55 2.83 -15.01 -12.14
C PHE A 55 2.94 -16.41 -11.51
N ALA A 56 1.99 -17.29 -11.80
CA ALA A 56 1.95 -18.64 -11.24
C ALA A 56 3.18 -19.48 -11.61
N GLN A 57 3.69 -19.35 -12.84
CA GLN A 57 4.90 -20.03 -13.30
C GLN A 57 6.14 -19.52 -12.59
N THR A 58 6.31 -18.18 -12.49
CA THR A 58 7.46 -17.55 -11.84
C THR A 58 7.47 -17.81 -10.34
N ALA A 59 6.31 -17.75 -9.69
CA ALA A 59 6.13 -18.08 -8.28
C ALA A 59 6.15 -19.61 -7.99
N LYS A 60 6.24 -20.45 -9.02
CA LYS A 60 6.25 -21.92 -8.89
C LYS A 60 5.00 -22.45 -8.14
N LEU A 61 3.82 -21.94 -8.51
CA LEU A 61 2.51 -22.31 -7.96
C LEU A 61 1.75 -23.23 -8.95
N PRO A 62 1.96 -24.55 -8.94
CA PRO A 62 1.42 -25.47 -9.94
C PRO A 62 -0.12 -25.54 -9.90
N GLU A 63 -0.74 -25.43 -8.73
CA GLU A 63 -2.20 -25.46 -8.61
C GLU A 63 -2.85 -24.25 -9.27
N MET A 64 -2.29 -23.05 -9.03
CA MET A 64 -2.74 -21.83 -9.69
C MET A 64 -2.50 -21.88 -11.19
N SER A 65 -1.34 -22.36 -11.64
CA SER A 65 -1.02 -22.54 -13.06
C SER A 65 -2.00 -23.48 -13.76
N MET A 66 -2.43 -24.56 -13.09
CA MET A 66 -3.44 -25.48 -13.63
C MET A 66 -4.82 -24.82 -13.73
N GLY A 67 -5.25 -24.09 -12.70
CA GLY A 67 -6.53 -23.35 -12.69
C GLY A 67 -6.59 -22.29 -13.79
N VAL A 68 -5.54 -21.50 -13.95
CA VAL A 68 -5.42 -20.51 -15.03
C VAL A 68 -5.40 -21.18 -16.39
N GLY A 69 -4.69 -22.32 -16.55
CA GLY A 69 -4.67 -23.10 -17.80
C GLY A 69 -6.06 -23.60 -18.21
N MET A 70 -6.90 -24.03 -17.26
CA MET A 70 -8.29 -24.37 -17.53
C MET A 70 -9.11 -23.16 -17.97
N ALA A 71 -8.95 -22.00 -17.32
CA ALA A 71 -9.63 -20.77 -17.70
C ALA A 71 -9.23 -20.29 -19.11
N ILE A 72 -7.94 -20.38 -19.47
CA ILE A 72 -7.45 -20.12 -20.85
C ILE A 72 -8.14 -21.06 -21.85
N GLY A 73 -8.31 -22.34 -21.51
CA GLY A 73 -9.05 -23.28 -22.36
C GLY A 73 -10.51 -22.87 -22.63
N MET A 74 -11.17 -22.25 -21.64
CA MET A 74 -12.53 -21.74 -21.78
C MET A 74 -12.61 -20.51 -22.70
N THR A 75 -11.59 -19.66 -22.76
CA THR A 75 -11.57 -18.51 -23.68
C THR A 75 -11.44 -18.93 -25.16
N GLY A 76 -10.99 -20.14 -25.43
CA GLY A 76 -10.96 -20.72 -26.77
C GLY A 76 -12.32 -21.29 -27.27
N MET A 77 -13.39 -21.18 -26.48
CA MET A 77 -14.71 -21.63 -26.87
C MET A 77 -15.28 -20.80 -28.04
N PRO A 78 -16.01 -21.42 -28.97
CA PRO A 78 -16.65 -20.68 -30.05
C PRO A 78 -17.55 -19.56 -29.55
N GLY A 79 -17.51 -18.43 -30.22
CA GLY A 79 -18.33 -17.26 -29.90
C GLY A 79 -17.82 -16.38 -28.73
N VAL A 80 -16.80 -16.79 -27.96
CA VAL A 80 -16.19 -15.96 -26.91
C VAL A 80 -15.18 -14.98 -27.54
N ASN A 81 -15.23 -13.72 -27.11
CA ASN A 81 -14.21 -12.71 -27.44
C ASN A 81 -13.17 -12.62 -26.31
N ALA A 82 -12.15 -13.44 -26.37
CA ALA A 82 -11.09 -13.47 -25.35
C ALA A 82 -10.31 -12.15 -25.20
N GLN A 83 -10.32 -11.27 -26.20
CA GLN A 83 -9.69 -9.95 -26.15
C GLN A 83 -10.64 -8.86 -25.62
N GLY A 84 -11.88 -9.21 -25.31
CA GLY A 84 -12.86 -8.28 -24.76
C GLY A 84 -12.76 -8.18 -23.24
N SER A 85 -13.39 -7.11 -22.73
CA SER A 85 -13.60 -6.91 -21.30
C SER A 85 -14.82 -7.70 -20.81
N ALA A 86 -14.80 -8.13 -19.55
CA ALA A 86 -15.92 -8.82 -18.90
C ALA A 86 -16.28 -8.11 -17.60
N ALA A 87 -17.50 -8.35 -17.10
CA ALA A 87 -17.87 -7.85 -15.77
C ALA A 87 -18.78 -8.83 -15.02
N VAL A 88 -18.61 -8.88 -13.69
CA VAL A 88 -19.60 -9.43 -12.77
C VAL A 88 -20.37 -8.25 -12.21
N VAL A 89 -21.68 -8.25 -12.39
CA VAL A 89 -22.60 -7.20 -11.92
C VAL A 89 -23.40 -7.75 -10.76
N VAL A 90 -23.38 -7.05 -9.63
CA VAL A 90 -24.17 -7.39 -8.44
C VAL A 90 -25.15 -6.23 -8.22
N SER A 91 -26.45 -6.53 -8.37
CA SER A 91 -27.50 -5.51 -8.28
C SER A 91 -27.83 -5.10 -6.85
N SER A 92 -27.68 -6.02 -5.86
CA SER A 92 -27.92 -5.75 -4.45
C SER A 92 -26.93 -6.50 -3.57
N LEU A 93 -26.48 -5.89 -2.48
CA LEU A 93 -25.62 -6.49 -1.46
C LEU A 93 -26.39 -7.08 -0.28
N GLU A 94 -27.70 -6.90 -0.21
CA GLU A 94 -28.53 -7.35 0.91
C GLU A 94 -28.49 -8.88 1.12
N ASN A 95 -28.25 -9.64 0.05
CA ASN A 95 -28.26 -11.10 0.05
C ASN A 95 -26.87 -11.72 -0.21
N LEU A 96 -25.78 -10.95 -0.16
CA LEU A 96 -24.42 -11.47 -0.29
C LEU A 96 -24.13 -12.51 0.80
N GLY A 97 -24.25 -13.79 0.43
CA GLY A 97 -24.06 -14.95 1.31
C GLY A 97 -25.27 -15.88 1.41
N MET A 98 -26.46 -15.49 0.91
CA MET A 98 -27.66 -16.33 0.95
C MET A 98 -28.15 -16.85 -0.40
N GLY A 99 -27.57 -16.38 -1.53
CA GLY A 99 -27.93 -16.91 -2.85
C GLY A 99 -27.36 -16.10 -4.02
N PRO A 100 -27.28 -16.71 -5.20
CA PRO A 100 -26.74 -16.09 -6.41
C PRO A 100 -27.77 -15.23 -7.17
N ASP A 101 -28.84 -14.80 -6.49
CA ASP A 101 -30.05 -14.22 -7.16
C ASP A 101 -29.78 -12.88 -7.83
N ASP A 102 -28.77 -12.12 -7.36
CA ASP A 102 -28.47 -10.76 -7.81
C ASP A 102 -27.17 -10.66 -8.61
N ILE A 103 -26.63 -11.80 -9.07
CA ILE A 103 -25.33 -11.85 -9.78
C ILE A 103 -25.56 -12.15 -11.25
N VAL A 104 -25.00 -11.31 -12.12
CA VAL A 104 -24.96 -11.49 -13.57
C VAL A 104 -23.53 -11.29 -14.06
N LEU A 105 -23.04 -12.22 -14.87
CA LEU A 105 -21.76 -12.12 -15.58
C LEU A 105 -22.02 -11.59 -16.99
N LEU A 106 -21.34 -10.52 -17.38
CA LEU A 106 -21.27 -10.02 -18.75
C LEU A 106 -20.04 -10.60 -19.44
N VAL A 107 -20.28 -11.48 -20.42
CA VAL A 107 -19.24 -12.14 -21.20
C VAL A 107 -19.15 -11.46 -22.56
N PRO A 108 -17.97 -10.99 -22.99
CA PRO A 108 -17.79 -10.47 -24.33
C PRO A 108 -17.87 -11.61 -25.36
N VAL A 109 -18.70 -11.43 -26.38
CA VAL A 109 -18.92 -12.44 -27.43
C VAL A 109 -18.68 -11.88 -28.83
N THR A 110 -18.08 -12.66 -29.69
CA THR A 110 -17.97 -12.36 -31.13
C THR A 110 -19.25 -12.74 -31.88
N ASP A 111 -19.91 -13.80 -31.43
CA ASP A 111 -21.19 -14.29 -31.94
C ASP A 111 -21.97 -14.98 -30.82
N TYR A 112 -23.13 -14.43 -30.46
CA TYR A 112 -23.97 -14.98 -29.40
C TYR A 112 -24.48 -16.40 -29.73
N ASN A 113 -24.83 -16.67 -31.00
CA ASN A 113 -25.38 -17.98 -31.39
C ASN A 113 -24.33 -19.08 -31.26
N GLU A 114 -23.08 -18.80 -31.68
CA GLU A 114 -21.96 -19.73 -31.49
C GLU A 114 -21.67 -19.96 -30.01
N PHE A 115 -21.65 -18.85 -29.20
CA PHE A 115 -21.48 -18.90 -27.75
C PHE A 115 -22.57 -19.78 -27.10
N ALA A 116 -23.85 -19.49 -27.36
CA ALA A 116 -24.97 -20.20 -26.77
C ALA A 116 -24.94 -21.70 -27.14
N THR A 117 -24.65 -22.02 -28.42
CA THR A 117 -24.53 -23.41 -28.90
C THR A 117 -23.39 -24.15 -28.20
N GLY A 118 -22.28 -23.47 -27.91
CA GLY A 118 -21.15 -24.04 -27.16
C GLY A 118 -21.52 -24.50 -25.74
N PHE A 119 -22.55 -23.91 -25.13
CA PHE A 119 -23.11 -24.30 -23.85
C PHE A 119 -24.41 -25.12 -23.93
N GLY A 120 -24.74 -25.65 -25.12
CA GLY A 120 -25.90 -26.49 -25.32
C GLY A 120 -27.22 -25.75 -25.52
N GLY A 121 -27.18 -24.44 -25.72
CA GLY A 121 -28.32 -23.63 -26.11
C GLY A 121 -28.64 -23.73 -27.61
N THR A 122 -29.67 -23.00 -28.05
CA THR A 122 -30.15 -23.02 -29.44
C THR A 122 -29.83 -21.75 -30.24
N GLY A 123 -29.30 -20.73 -29.60
CA GLY A 123 -28.94 -19.46 -30.22
C GLY A 123 -30.12 -18.49 -30.40
N ASN A 124 -31.22 -18.66 -29.67
CA ASN A 124 -32.46 -17.88 -29.85
C ASN A 124 -32.59 -16.64 -28.94
N GLY A 125 -31.48 -16.16 -28.39
CA GLY A 125 -31.39 -14.90 -27.63
C GLY A 125 -31.65 -14.98 -26.12
N ARG A 126 -32.43 -15.96 -25.63
CA ARG A 126 -32.59 -16.24 -24.18
C ARG A 126 -32.81 -17.74 -23.98
N GLU A 127 -31.94 -18.37 -23.21
CA GLU A 127 -31.89 -19.81 -23.09
C GLU A 127 -31.24 -20.32 -21.83
N SER A 128 -31.43 -21.61 -21.57
CA SER A 128 -30.70 -22.36 -20.57
C SER A 128 -29.50 -23.05 -21.21
N GLY A 129 -28.40 -23.09 -20.50
CA GLY A 129 -27.17 -23.78 -20.93
C GLY A 129 -26.57 -24.57 -19.77
N ASN A 130 -25.60 -25.43 -20.11
CA ASN A 130 -24.83 -26.17 -19.12
C ASN A 130 -23.43 -25.61 -19.02
N PHE A 131 -23.10 -25.08 -17.86
CA PHE A 131 -21.80 -24.51 -17.53
C PHE A 131 -21.06 -25.46 -16.59
N GLN A 132 -20.16 -26.27 -17.15
CA GLN A 132 -19.34 -27.24 -16.37
C GLN A 132 -20.15 -28.25 -15.54
N GLY A 133 -21.32 -28.65 -16.01
CA GLY A 133 -22.18 -29.61 -15.33
C GLY A 133 -23.30 -28.98 -14.50
N GLU A 134 -23.30 -27.65 -14.35
CA GLU A 134 -24.38 -26.90 -13.71
C GLU A 134 -25.27 -26.19 -14.75
N ASN A 135 -26.55 -26.18 -14.49
CA ASN A 135 -27.50 -25.45 -15.33
C ASN A 135 -27.43 -23.94 -15.01
N GLY A 136 -27.30 -23.13 -16.05
CA GLY A 136 -27.36 -21.69 -15.98
C GLY A 136 -28.25 -21.12 -17.06
N SER A 137 -28.49 -19.83 -17.01
CA SER A 137 -29.24 -19.05 -17.99
C SER A 137 -28.33 -18.09 -18.71
N MET A 138 -28.61 -17.84 -19.98
CA MET A 138 -27.92 -16.87 -20.81
C MET A 138 -28.89 -16.04 -21.62
N LYS A 139 -28.52 -14.81 -21.93
CA LYS A 139 -29.33 -13.85 -22.70
C LYS A 139 -28.38 -12.99 -23.56
N ASP A 140 -28.74 -12.81 -24.82
CA ASP A 140 -28.12 -11.80 -25.67
C ASP A 140 -28.55 -10.40 -25.15
N VAL A 141 -27.57 -9.58 -24.78
CA VAL A 141 -27.81 -8.22 -24.30
C VAL A 141 -27.33 -7.15 -25.30
N GLY A 142 -26.94 -7.60 -26.49
CA GLY A 142 -26.48 -6.74 -27.56
C GLY A 142 -25.07 -6.19 -27.34
N GLY A 143 -24.57 -5.40 -28.30
CA GLY A 143 -23.27 -4.73 -28.21
C GLY A 143 -22.07 -5.66 -28.09
N GLY A 144 -22.20 -6.94 -28.46
CA GLY A 144 -21.14 -7.93 -28.34
C GLY A 144 -21.00 -8.54 -26.94
N PHE A 145 -22.10 -8.56 -26.14
CA PHE A 145 -22.12 -9.15 -24.83
C PHE A 145 -23.26 -10.15 -24.62
N ALA A 146 -22.99 -11.19 -23.85
CA ALA A 146 -23.97 -12.10 -23.30
C ALA A 146 -24.05 -11.93 -21.79
N ALA A 147 -25.27 -11.83 -21.23
CA ALA A 147 -25.52 -11.96 -19.81
C ALA A 147 -25.65 -13.42 -19.44
N VAL A 148 -24.93 -13.88 -18.43
CA VAL A 148 -24.88 -15.27 -17.96
C VAL A 148 -25.06 -15.30 -16.46
N GLY A 149 -25.80 -16.27 -15.93
CA GLY A 149 -25.95 -16.44 -14.49
C GLY A 149 -26.61 -17.75 -14.12
N PRO A 150 -26.53 -18.17 -12.85
CA PRO A 150 -27.07 -19.43 -12.37
C PRO A 150 -28.62 -19.41 -12.31
N ILE A 151 -29.22 -18.23 -12.25
CA ILE A 151 -30.65 -18.05 -12.04
C ILE A 151 -31.31 -17.39 -13.24
N GLU A 152 -32.29 -18.08 -13.81
CA GLU A 152 -33.01 -17.58 -14.99
C GLU A 152 -33.71 -16.23 -14.72
N LYS A 153 -34.24 -16.01 -13.53
CA LYS A 153 -34.92 -14.78 -13.16
C LYS A 153 -33.97 -13.57 -13.23
N SER A 154 -32.76 -13.68 -12.69
CA SER A 154 -31.77 -12.60 -12.65
C SER A 154 -31.26 -12.25 -14.04
N VAL A 155 -30.89 -13.26 -14.83
CA VAL A 155 -30.45 -13.08 -16.22
C VAL A 155 -31.59 -12.54 -17.09
N GLY A 156 -32.80 -13.04 -16.89
CA GLY A 156 -33.97 -12.58 -17.63
C GLY A 156 -34.38 -11.14 -17.33
N ALA A 157 -34.23 -10.71 -16.07
CA ALA A 157 -34.51 -9.36 -15.62
C ALA A 157 -33.39 -8.36 -15.92
N PHE A 158 -32.16 -8.85 -16.18
CA PHE A 158 -31.04 -7.98 -16.46
C PHE A 158 -31.25 -7.20 -17.77
N GLU A 159 -31.16 -5.89 -17.67
CA GLU A 159 -31.19 -4.95 -18.80
C GLU A 159 -29.83 -4.25 -18.89
N ALA A 160 -29.10 -4.52 -19.99
CA ALA A 160 -27.83 -3.85 -20.23
C ALA A 160 -28.10 -2.36 -20.50
N ALA A 161 -27.28 -1.51 -19.91
CA ALA A 161 -27.28 -0.08 -20.18
C ALA A 161 -26.64 0.21 -21.55
N GLU A 162 -26.81 1.42 -22.04
CA GLU A 162 -26.12 1.94 -23.22
C GLU A 162 -25.79 3.42 -23.04
N GLY A 163 -24.55 3.81 -23.37
CA GLY A 163 -24.11 5.20 -23.32
C GLY A 163 -23.97 5.74 -21.90
N VAL A 164 -23.70 4.88 -20.90
CA VAL A 164 -23.60 5.23 -19.48
C VAL A 164 -22.16 5.34 -18.99
N LEU A 165 -21.17 5.11 -19.85
CA LEU A 165 -19.75 5.16 -19.48
C LEU A 165 -19.37 6.45 -18.75
N ALA A 166 -19.80 7.63 -19.26
CA ALA A 166 -19.50 8.90 -18.62
C ALA A 166 -20.07 9.02 -17.19
N GLN A 167 -21.17 8.34 -16.91
CA GLN A 167 -21.75 8.30 -15.56
C GLN A 167 -20.91 7.42 -14.64
N HIS A 168 -20.43 6.27 -15.11
CA HIS A 168 -19.49 5.44 -14.35
C HIS A 168 -18.19 6.19 -14.07
N GLN A 169 -17.62 6.87 -15.07
CA GLN A 169 -16.40 7.67 -14.91
C GLN A 169 -16.60 8.80 -13.90
N ALA A 170 -17.75 9.46 -13.91
CA ALA A 170 -18.06 10.55 -12.97
C ALA A 170 -18.13 10.04 -11.51
N VAL A 171 -18.78 8.90 -11.25
CA VAL A 171 -18.87 8.36 -9.88
C VAL A 171 -17.58 7.67 -9.40
N MET A 172 -16.72 7.24 -10.32
CA MET A 172 -15.38 6.71 -10.00
C MET A 172 -14.40 7.81 -9.60
N GLY A 173 -14.60 9.04 -10.08
CA GLY A 173 -13.71 10.16 -9.84
C GLY A 173 -12.34 10.02 -10.51
N ASP A 174 -11.44 10.97 -10.28
CA ASP A 174 -10.13 10.99 -10.95
C ASP A 174 -9.27 9.79 -10.54
N ALA A 175 -9.17 9.49 -9.24
CA ALA A 175 -8.39 8.36 -8.75
C ALA A 175 -8.94 7.00 -9.22
N GLY A 176 -10.25 6.83 -9.25
CA GLY A 176 -10.89 5.60 -9.74
C GLY A 176 -10.72 5.41 -11.24
N ASN A 177 -10.78 6.47 -12.03
CA ASN A 177 -10.53 6.42 -13.47
C ASN A 177 -9.07 6.10 -13.79
N ALA A 178 -8.11 6.69 -13.05
CA ALA A 178 -6.70 6.35 -13.15
C ALA A 178 -6.46 4.88 -12.82
N LEU A 179 -7.05 4.39 -11.72
CA LEU A 179 -6.97 2.98 -11.32
C LEU A 179 -7.55 2.05 -12.40
N ALA A 180 -8.72 2.36 -12.97
CA ALA A 180 -9.31 1.58 -14.05
C ALA A 180 -8.49 1.62 -15.34
N GLY A 181 -7.71 2.67 -15.57
CA GLY A 181 -6.78 2.78 -16.68
C GLY A 181 -5.54 1.89 -16.56
N GLU A 182 -5.13 1.55 -15.34
CA GLU A 182 -3.87 0.87 -15.05
C GLU A 182 -4.04 -0.58 -14.57
N GLN A 183 -5.16 -0.90 -13.92
CA GLN A 183 -5.38 -2.21 -13.32
C GLN A 183 -6.15 -3.16 -14.24
N ASN A 184 -5.79 -4.43 -14.20
CA ASN A 184 -6.41 -5.45 -15.04
C ASN A 184 -7.76 -5.93 -14.51
N ILE A 185 -7.95 -5.91 -13.20
CA ILE A 185 -9.19 -6.26 -12.50
C ILE A 185 -9.55 -5.07 -11.62
N VAL A 186 -10.78 -4.60 -11.72
CA VAL A 186 -11.30 -3.49 -10.91
C VAL A 186 -12.61 -3.91 -10.27
N VAL A 187 -12.67 -3.80 -8.96
CA VAL A 187 -13.90 -3.94 -8.16
C VAL A 187 -14.36 -2.54 -7.79
N SER A 188 -15.56 -2.18 -8.17
CA SER A 188 -16.19 -0.90 -7.84
C SER A 188 -17.45 -1.15 -7.01
N VAL A 189 -17.55 -0.50 -5.84
CA VAL A 189 -18.66 -0.69 -4.88
C VAL A 189 -19.31 0.66 -4.59
N ALA A 190 -20.64 0.73 -4.70
CA ALA A 190 -21.40 1.90 -4.27
C ALA A 190 -21.36 1.97 -2.74
N VAL A 191 -20.85 3.07 -2.18
CA VAL A 191 -20.70 3.19 -0.72
C VAL A 191 -22.07 3.18 -0.04
N ASP A 192 -23.07 3.85 -0.61
CA ASP A 192 -24.45 3.88 -0.06
C ASP A 192 -25.07 2.48 0.05
N ALA A 193 -24.75 1.57 -0.91
CA ALA A 193 -25.25 0.20 -0.87
C ALA A 193 -24.55 -0.69 0.18
N PHE A 194 -23.40 -0.26 0.68
CA PHE A 194 -22.53 -1.03 1.58
C PHE A 194 -22.40 -0.38 2.98
N ALA A 195 -22.78 0.89 3.13
CA ALA A 195 -22.54 1.68 4.34
C ALA A 195 -23.10 1.01 5.61
N GLU A 196 -24.33 0.49 5.57
CA GLU A 196 -24.94 -0.16 6.74
C GLU A 196 -24.20 -1.43 7.17
N GLN A 197 -23.80 -2.28 6.20
CA GLN A 197 -23.03 -3.48 6.48
C GLN A 197 -21.64 -3.14 7.02
N MET A 198 -20.98 -2.12 6.46
CA MET A 198 -19.68 -1.66 6.92
C MET A 198 -19.75 -1.13 8.35
N LEU A 199 -20.71 -0.26 8.65
CA LEU A 199 -20.93 0.27 10.01
C LEU A 199 -21.29 -0.84 11.00
N GLY A 200 -22.13 -1.81 10.58
CA GLY A 200 -22.49 -2.97 11.39
C GLY A 200 -21.28 -3.87 11.69
N ALA A 201 -20.51 -4.22 10.67
CA ALA A 201 -19.29 -5.03 10.82
C ALA A 201 -18.24 -4.32 11.70
N TRP A 202 -18.07 -3.00 11.51
CA TRP A 202 -17.22 -2.18 12.34
C TRP A 202 -17.67 -2.17 13.81
N ALA A 203 -18.98 -1.96 14.06
CA ALA A 203 -19.54 -1.95 15.41
C ALA A 203 -19.39 -3.30 16.14
N GLU A 204 -19.41 -4.42 15.42
CA GLU A 204 -19.11 -5.75 16.00
C GLU A 204 -17.62 -5.95 16.22
N GLY A 205 -16.78 -5.60 15.25
CA GLY A 205 -15.32 -5.70 15.35
C GLY A 205 -14.74 -4.84 16.47
N SER A 206 -15.21 -3.58 16.57
CA SER A 206 -14.77 -2.66 17.62
C SER A 206 -15.14 -3.15 19.03
N LYS A 207 -16.34 -3.75 19.20
CA LYS A 207 -16.71 -4.40 20.47
C LYS A 207 -15.80 -5.56 20.84
N GLN A 208 -15.40 -6.40 19.87
CA GLN A 208 -14.45 -7.49 20.12
C GLN A 208 -13.07 -6.95 20.52
N MET A 209 -12.60 -5.90 19.85
CA MET A 209 -11.32 -5.26 20.20
C MET A 209 -11.39 -4.62 21.60
N GLN A 210 -12.49 -3.93 21.96
CA GLN A 210 -12.71 -3.40 23.31
C GLN A 210 -12.73 -4.50 24.38
N GLN A 211 -13.35 -5.65 24.09
CA GLN A 211 -13.31 -6.80 25.02
C GLN A 211 -11.90 -7.35 25.21
N MET A 212 -11.11 -7.44 24.12
CA MET A 212 -9.70 -7.85 24.23
C MET A 212 -8.88 -6.81 25.00
N ALA A 213 -9.14 -5.52 24.82
CA ALA A 213 -8.48 -4.44 25.57
C ALA A 213 -8.72 -4.55 27.08
N GLN A 214 -9.93 -4.91 27.51
CA GLN A 214 -10.25 -5.08 28.93
C GLN A 214 -9.39 -6.17 29.62
N PHE A 215 -8.87 -7.15 28.86
CA PHE A 215 -7.92 -8.15 29.38
C PHE A 215 -6.45 -7.65 29.34
N GLY A 216 -6.17 -6.56 28.63
CA GLY A 216 -4.82 -6.01 28.44
C GLY A 216 -4.34 -5.02 29.51
N GLY A 217 -5.14 -4.69 30.52
CA GLY A 217 -4.75 -3.80 31.61
C GLY A 217 -4.48 -2.36 31.17
N ALA A 218 -3.29 -1.82 31.44
CA ALA A 218 -2.91 -0.42 31.20
C ALA A 218 -2.94 0.05 29.72
N GLN A 219 -3.13 -0.86 28.78
CA GLN A 219 -3.26 -0.54 27.34
C GLN A 219 -4.72 -0.32 26.91
N ALA A 220 -5.69 -0.49 27.80
CA ALA A 220 -7.11 -0.40 27.46
C ALA A 220 -7.50 1.02 26.96
N ASP A 221 -7.08 2.07 27.66
CA ASP A 221 -7.37 3.47 27.30
C ASP A 221 -6.77 3.84 25.93
N GLN A 222 -5.62 3.27 25.61
CA GLN A 222 -4.91 3.46 24.36
C GLN A 222 -5.67 2.85 23.17
N ILE A 223 -6.15 1.62 23.34
CA ILE A 223 -6.95 0.93 22.32
C ILE A 223 -8.29 1.67 22.11
N GLU A 224 -8.88 2.18 23.19
CA GLU A 224 -10.15 2.93 23.12
C GLU A 224 -10.00 4.22 22.31
N GLY A 225 -8.91 4.97 22.48
CA GLY A 225 -8.59 6.17 21.68
C GLY A 225 -8.40 5.86 20.19
N GLN A 226 -7.66 4.78 19.86
CA GLN A 226 -7.48 4.34 18.48
C GLN A 226 -8.81 3.92 17.83
N LEU A 227 -9.63 3.19 18.57
CA LEU A 227 -10.95 2.77 18.10
C LEU A 227 -11.86 3.95 17.81
N ALA A 228 -11.83 4.99 18.66
CA ALA A 228 -12.63 6.20 18.46
C ALA A 228 -12.21 6.96 17.18
N MET A 229 -10.90 7.05 16.90
CA MET A 229 -10.42 7.67 15.67
C MET A 229 -10.82 6.87 14.43
N ILE A 230 -10.65 5.55 14.45
CA ILE A 230 -11.07 4.70 13.32
C ILE A 230 -12.60 4.75 13.14
N ASP A 231 -13.36 4.79 14.23
CA ASP A 231 -14.83 4.92 14.19
C ASP A 231 -15.26 6.19 13.46
N GLN A 232 -14.62 7.31 13.75
CA GLN A 232 -14.87 8.57 13.06
C GLN A 232 -14.52 8.49 11.57
N LEU A 233 -13.39 7.88 11.20
CA LEU A 233 -13.00 7.68 9.81
C LEU A 233 -14.01 6.81 9.06
N VAL A 234 -14.46 5.70 9.67
CA VAL A 234 -15.46 4.80 9.07
C VAL A 234 -16.80 5.50 8.91
N GLN A 235 -17.24 6.29 9.90
CA GLN A 235 -18.47 7.07 9.80
C GLN A 235 -18.39 8.15 8.72
N ASN A 236 -17.28 8.89 8.66
CA ASN A 236 -17.07 9.91 7.62
C ASN A 236 -17.06 9.26 6.23
N PHE A 237 -16.37 8.12 6.06
CA PHE A 237 -16.37 7.38 4.81
C PHE A 237 -17.80 6.90 4.42
N ALA A 238 -18.55 6.35 5.35
CA ALA A 238 -19.93 5.91 5.11
C ALA A 238 -20.85 7.06 4.70
N ARG A 239 -20.66 8.26 5.26
CA ARG A 239 -21.45 9.45 4.98
C ARG A 239 -21.07 10.09 3.64
N ASP A 240 -19.76 10.27 3.41
CA ASP A 240 -19.22 11.12 2.35
C ASP A 240 -18.75 10.32 1.13
N GLY A 241 -18.51 9.01 1.28
CA GLY A 241 -18.09 8.15 0.17
C GLY A 241 -19.17 8.00 -0.90
N GLU A 242 -18.79 8.04 -2.16
CA GLU A 242 -19.62 7.78 -3.32
C GLU A 242 -19.31 6.39 -3.90
N ARG A 243 -18.03 6.14 -4.19
CA ARG A 243 -17.51 4.85 -4.69
C ARG A 243 -16.24 4.45 -3.96
N GLY A 244 -16.17 3.18 -3.57
CA GLY A 244 -14.93 2.53 -3.20
C GLY A 244 -14.47 1.64 -4.35
N LEU A 245 -13.15 1.62 -4.63
CA LEU A 245 -12.57 0.83 -5.70
C LEU A 245 -11.39 0.02 -5.19
N VAL A 246 -11.25 -1.19 -5.73
CA VAL A 246 -10.09 -2.05 -5.52
C VAL A 246 -9.57 -2.48 -6.87
N GLY A 247 -8.32 -2.20 -7.17
CA GLY A 247 -7.63 -2.61 -8.39
C GLY A 247 -6.62 -3.70 -8.12
N LEU A 248 -6.50 -4.65 -9.05
CA LEU A 248 -5.55 -5.75 -8.94
C LEU A 248 -4.89 -6.02 -10.30
N THR A 249 -3.57 -6.07 -10.30
CA THR A 249 -2.78 -6.61 -11.40
C THR A 249 -1.81 -7.66 -10.90
N LEU A 250 -1.86 -8.82 -11.55
CA LEU A 250 -0.91 -9.93 -11.38
C LEU A 250 -0.19 -10.13 -12.71
N ASP A 251 1.12 -10.00 -12.71
CA ASP A 251 1.93 -10.22 -13.91
C ASP A 251 3.32 -10.80 -13.55
N GLY A 252 4.18 -10.97 -14.55
CA GLY A 252 5.55 -11.46 -14.34
C GLY A 252 6.44 -10.53 -13.51
N ARG A 253 6.01 -9.28 -13.24
CA ARG A 253 6.72 -8.31 -12.40
C ARG A 253 6.28 -8.37 -10.93
N GLY A 254 5.16 -9.05 -10.64
CA GLY A 254 4.64 -9.21 -9.28
C GLY A 254 3.16 -8.89 -9.13
N LEU A 255 2.81 -8.36 -7.97
CA LEU A 255 1.46 -7.96 -7.59
C LEU A 255 1.39 -6.44 -7.45
N SER A 256 0.36 -5.80 -8.02
CA SER A 256 -0.07 -4.43 -7.68
C SER A 256 -1.49 -4.49 -7.12
N LEU A 257 -1.68 -3.90 -5.97
CA LEU A 257 -2.97 -3.74 -5.31
C LEU A 257 -3.23 -2.26 -5.10
N ASP A 258 -4.32 -1.77 -5.67
CA ASP A 258 -4.76 -0.40 -5.54
C ASP A 258 -6.07 -0.33 -4.75
N LEU A 259 -6.18 0.66 -3.89
CA LEU A 259 -7.42 1.06 -3.25
C LEU A 259 -7.69 2.50 -3.67
N ALA A 260 -8.92 2.83 -4.07
CA ALA A 260 -9.31 4.21 -4.31
C ALA A 260 -10.70 4.49 -3.73
N ALA A 261 -10.93 5.74 -3.41
CA ALA A 261 -12.22 6.22 -2.95
C ALA A 261 -12.54 7.55 -3.63
N ASN A 262 -13.75 7.65 -4.16
CA ASN A 262 -14.32 8.92 -4.61
C ASN A 262 -15.34 9.40 -3.58
N PHE A 263 -15.33 10.70 -3.29
CA PHE A 263 -16.19 11.30 -2.29
C PHE A 263 -17.25 12.18 -2.94
N LYS A 264 -18.43 12.24 -2.31
CA LYS A 264 -19.57 13.04 -2.78
C LYS A 264 -19.17 14.51 -2.90
N GLN A 265 -19.49 15.12 -4.03
CA GLN A 265 -19.15 16.51 -4.29
C GLN A 265 -19.70 17.44 -3.19
N GLY A 266 -18.84 18.30 -2.65
CA GLY A 266 -19.18 19.23 -1.56
C GLY A 266 -19.16 18.61 -0.17
N SER A 267 -18.76 17.35 0.00
CA SER A 267 -18.51 16.75 1.30
C SER A 267 -17.18 17.22 1.89
N GLU A 268 -17.01 17.03 3.20
CA GLU A 268 -15.76 17.36 3.91
C GLU A 268 -14.57 16.57 3.35
N LEU A 269 -14.75 15.27 3.10
CA LEU A 269 -13.69 14.43 2.55
C LEU A 269 -13.34 14.80 1.10
N ALA A 270 -14.33 15.22 0.27
CA ALA A 270 -14.03 15.71 -1.07
C ALA A 270 -13.21 17.00 -1.07
N ALA A 271 -13.51 17.93 -0.15
CA ALA A 271 -12.71 19.14 0.01
C ALA A 271 -11.30 18.83 0.52
N PHE A 272 -11.18 17.87 1.42
CA PHE A 272 -9.94 17.42 2.02
C PHE A 272 -8.96 16.81 0.98
N PHE A 273 -9.47 16.02 0.04
CA PHE A 273 -8.67 15.39 -1.03
C PHE A 273 -8.78 16.13 -2.37
N ALA A 274 -9.04 17.44 -2.35
CA ALA A 274 -9.20 18.23 -3.57
C ALA A 274 -7.87 18.55 -4.28
N GLU A 275 -6.81 18.76 -3.51
CA GLU A 275 -5.51 19.19 -4.01
C GLU A 275 -4.59 17.99 -4.23
N SER A 276 -3.83 18.05 -5.34
CA SER A 276 -2.74 17.09 -5.61
C SER A 276 -1.40 17.66 -5.19
N SER A 277 -0.51 16.80 -4.72
CA SER A 277 0.89 17.12 -4.45
C SER A 277 1.79 15.95 -4.85
N SER A 278 3.11 16.12 -4.85
CA SER A 278 4.04 15.09 -5.30
C SER A 278 5.33 15.09 -4.49
N THR A 279 5.71 13.90 -4.06
CA THR A 279 6.95 13.65 -3.30
C THR A 279 8.18 13.38 -4.16
N ALA A 280 8.06 13.45 -5.49
CA ALA A 280 9.14 13.04 -6.39
C ALA A 280 10.44 13.85 -6.16
N ASP A 281 10.32 15.16 -5.98
CA ASP A 281 11.47 16.04 -5.74
C ASP A 281 12.04 15.85 -4.32
N THR A 282 11.18 15.64 -3.33
CA THR A 282 11.59 15.47 -1.92
C THR A 282 12.38 14.17 -1.71
N LEU A 283 11.96 13.06 -2.33
CA LEU A 283 12.71 11.79 -2.24
C LEU A 283 14.10 11.89 -2.88
N ALA A 284 14.23 12.72 -3.92
CA ALA A 284 15.50 12.97 -4.58
C ALA A 284 16.54 13.73 -3.74
N LEU A 285 16.15 14.26 -2.57
CA LEU A 285 17.06 14.91 -1.61
C LEU A 285 17.75 13.91 -0.69
N LEU A 286 17.43 12.62 -0.75
CA LEU A 286 18.00 11.61 0.15
C LEU A 286 19.30 11.01 -0.41
N PRO A 287 20.34 10.82 0.45
CA PRO A 287 21.55 10.17 0.05
C PRO A 287 21.32 8.67 -0.21
N GLY A 288 21.99 8.13 -1.23
CA GLY A 288 21.97 6.71 -1.58
C GLY A 288 22.74 5.81 -0.62
N GLY A 289 22.68 4.51 -0.90
CA GLY A 289 23.33 3.45 -0.14
C GLY A 289 22.40 2.27 0.10
N GLU A 290 22.85 1.26 0.86
CA GLU A 290 21.95 0.21 1.34
C GLU A 290 21.01 0.79 2.39
N TYR A 291 19.71 0.48 2.26
CA TYR A 291 18.68 0.97 3.18
C TYR A 291 17.73 -0.15 3.61
N ILE A 292 17.10 0.03 4.75
CA ILE A 292 16.01 -0.81 5.26
C ILE A 292 14.67 -0.26 4.75
N GLY A 293 14.51 1.06 4.81
CA GLY A 293 13.31 1.75 4.36
C GLY A 293 13.62 3.18 3.94
N ALA A 294 12.82 3.69 3.03
CA ALA A 294 12.83 5.09 2.64
C ALA A 294 11.39 5.55 2.41
N TRP A 295 11.08 6.78 2.76
CA TRP A 295 9.75 7.34 2.55
C TRP A 295 9.81 8.86 2.39
N ALA A 296 8.83 9.41 1.74
CA ALA A 296 8.63 10.84 1.61
C ALA A 296 7.14 11.18 1.70
N ILE A 297 6.85 12.37 2.19
CA ILE A 297 5.50 12.92 2.28
C ILE A 297 5.55 14.42 1.97
N ASP A 298 4.57 14.89 1.20
CA ASP A 298 4.36 16.28 0.85
C ASP A 298 3.15 16.81 1.64
N PHE A 299 3.36 17.88 2.40
CA PHE A 299 2.36 18.54 3.23
C PHE A 299 1.83 19.83 2.58
N SER A 300 2.17 20.12 1.33
CA SER A 300 1.78 21.37 0.67
C SER A 300 0.26 21.51 0.52
N GLY A 301 -0.45 20.38 0.34
CA GLY A 301 -1.91 20.34 0.30
C GLY A 301 -2.54 20.66 1.66
N GLU A 302 -3.53 21.58 1.69
CA GLU A 302 -4.21 22.01 2.91
C GLU A 302 -4.86 20.83 3.66
N GLY A 303 -5.58 19.94 2.94
CA GLY A 303 -6.22 18.78 3.51
C GLY A 303 -5.23 17.78 4.11
N ILE A 304 -4.10 17.52 3.43
CA ILE A 304 -3.04 16.63 3.95
C ILE A 304 -2.42 17.20 5.23
N ARG A 305 -2.18 18.51 5.27
CA ARG A 305 -1.66 19.20 6.48
C ARG A 305 -2.64 19.09 7.64
N GLU A 306 -3.94 19.26 7.40
CA GLU A 306 -4.98 19.09 8.41
C GLU A 306 -5.06 17.64 8.92
N LEU A 307 -4.94 16.64 8.02
CA LEU A 307 -4.89 15.22 8.39
C LEU A 307 -3.74 14.93 9.33
N MET A 308 -2.55 15.40 8.99
CA MET A 308 -1.36 15.20 9.81
C MET A 308 -1.49 15.90 11.17
N GLY A 309 -2.06 17.12 11.21
CA GLY A 309 -2.36 17.84 12.44
C GLY A 309 -3.35 17.07 13.33
N ASN A 310 -4.42 16.54 12.74
CA ASN A 310 -5.41 15.74 13.47
C ASN A 310 -4.83 14.43 14.00
N MET A 311 -4.00 13.74 13.20
CA MET A 311 -3.29 12.54 13.64
C MET A 311 -2.33 12.82 14.78
N ASN A 312 -1.62 13.96 14.75
CA ASN A 312 -0.73 14.37 15.81
C ASN A 312 -1.50 14.66 17.10
N ALA A 313 -2.56 15.45 17.04
CA ALA A 313 -3.43 15.74 18.19
C ALA A 313 -4.00 14.46 18.82
N ALA A 314 -4.39 13.47 17.98
CA ALA A 314 -4.84 12.18 18.47
C ALA A 314 -3.72 11.38 19.15
N ASN A 315 -2.50 11.39 18.59
CA ASN A 315 -1.33 10.73 19.19
C ASN A 315 -0.94 11.35 20.53
N GLU A 316 -1.02 12.68 20.65
CA GLU A 316 -0.77 13.37 21.92
C GLU A 316 -1.79 12.97 22.99
N GLN A 317 -3.08 12.94 22.63
CA GLN A 317 -4.15 12.51 23.55
C GLN A 317 -3.98 11.06 24.01
N MET A 318 -3.45 10.20 23.14
CA MET A 318 -3.19 8.79 23.44
C MET A 318 -1.90 8.56 24.23
N GLY A 319 -1.07 9.59 24.45
CA GLY A 319 0.24 9.43 25.07
C GLY A 319 1.20 8.53 24.27
N GLN A 320 0.92 8.36 22.97
CA GLN A 320 1.64 7.43 22.09
C GLN A 320 2.62 8.13 21.16
N GLY A 321 2.64 9.46 21.14
CA GLY A 321 3.64 10.17 20.36
C GLY A 321 5.01 9.56 20.66
N PHE A 322 5.72 9.13 19.58
CA PHE A 322 7.16 8.85 19.78
C PHE A 322 7.72 10.08 20.47
N PRO A 323 8.23 9.95 21.71
CA PRO A 323 8.73 11.10 22.43
C PRO A 323 9.76 11.80 21.54
N GLY A 324 9.49 13.04 21.16
CA GLY A 324 10.37 13.83 20.30
C GLY A 324 9.99 13.94 18.83
N MET A 325 8.86 13.37 18.39
CA MET A 325 8.26 13.69 17.11
C MET A 325 6.93 14.43 17.36
N ASP A 326 7.01 15.69 17.69
CA ASP A 326 5.87 16.59 17.56
C ASP A 326 5.72 16.96 16.08
N PHE A 327 4.91 16.18 15.37
CA PHE A 327 4.59 16.47 13.98
C PHE A 327 3.85 17.80 13.82
N GLY A 328 3.18 18.32 14.85
CA GLY A 328 2.52 19.63 14.82
C GLY A 328 3.52 20.76 14.63
N ALA A 329 4.62 20.74 15.38
CA ALA A 329 5.67 21.75 15.23
C ALA A 329 6.36 21.69 13.84
N PHE A 330 6.37 20.51 13.21
CA PHE A 330 6.87 20.34 11.84
C PHE A 330 5.87 20.84 10.80
N THR A 331 4.58 20.53 10.95
CA THR A 331 3.56 20.85 9.92
C THR A 331 3.32 22.36 9.77
N ASP A 332 3.64 23.19 10.75
CA ASP A 332 3.44 24.63 10.65
C ASP A 332 4.41 25.30 9.65
N ASN A 333 5.65 24.80 9.55
CA ASN A 333 6.69 25.36 8.71
C ASN A 333 7.20 24.39 7.62
N ALA A 334 6.99 23.09 7.78
CA ALA A 334 7.43 22.10 6.80
C ALA A 334 6.46 22.04 5.60
N THR A 335 7.02 21.95 4.40
CA THR A 335 6.28 21.73 3.16
C THR A 335 6.35 20.28 2.71
N SER A 336 7.47 19.62 2.96
CA SER A 336 7.65 18.21 2.66
C SER A 336 8.70 17.58 3.59
N MET A 337 8.72 16.27 3.66
CA MET A 337 9.71 15.52 4.44
C MET A 337 10.06 14.21 3.74
N ALA A 338 11.35 13.88 3.73
CA ALA A 338 11.81 12.57 3.31
C ALA A 338 12.78 11.97 4.34
N GLN A 339 12.74 10.65 4.48
CA GLN A 339 13.59 9.92 5.40
C GLN A 339 14.12 8.65 4.76
N VAL A 340 15.39 8.35 5.01
CA VAL A 340 16.00 7.05 4.70
C VAL A 340 16.56 6.43 5.98
N ILE A 341 16.23 5.17 6.20
CA ILE A 341 16.79 4.34 7.26
C ILE A 341 17.88 3.47 6.61
N GLY A 342 19.11 3.88 6.73
CA GLY A 342 20.26 3.16 6.15
C GLY A 342 20.52 1.83 6.84
N ALA A 343 20.99 0.84 6.10
CA ALA A 343 21.40 -0.42 6.66
C ALA A 343 22.62 -0.24 7.60
N ASN A 344 22.61 -0.96 8.73
CA ASN A 344 23.75 -0.96 9.64
C ASN A 344 24.65 -2.14 9.33
N PRO A 345 25.96 -1.93 9.09
CA PRO A 345 26.91 -3.02 8.84
C PRO A 345 27.01 -4.04 9.97
N ALA A 346 26.69 -3.65 11.21
CA ALA A 346 26.61 -4.54 12.36
C ALA A 346 25.25 -5.28 12.48
N GLY A 347 24.38 -5.16 11.47
CA GLY A 347 23.03 -5.70 11.50
C GLY A 347 22.18 -5.09 12.62
N LEU A 348 21.21 -5.85 13.14
CA LEU A 348 20.35 -5.37 14.22
C LEU A 348 21.10 -5.07 15.54
N MET A 349 22.28 -5.65 15.75
CA MET A 349 23.12 -5.35 16.92
C MET A 349 23.62 -3.91 16.91
N GLY A 350 23.76 -3.30 15.73
CA GLY A 350 24.16 -1.89 15.58
C GLY A 350 23.01 -0.90 15.71
N GLY A 351 21.79 -1.40 15.83
CA GLY A 351 20.56 -0.60 15.84
C GLY A 351 20.02 -0.31 14.43
N ILE A 352 18.71 -0.11 14.37
CA ILE A 352 18.00 0.23 13.12
C ILE A 352 18.16 1.72 12.79
N PHE A 353 18.00 2.59 13.79
CA PHE A 353 17.93 4.04 13.56
C PHE A 353 19.26 4.81 13.47
N PRO A 354 20.44 4.35 13.94
CA PRO A 354 21.66 5.17 13.91
C PRO A 354 22.08 5.66 12.52
N ASN A 355 21.67 4.97 11.45
CA ASN A 355 21.95 5.38 10.07
C ASN A 355 20.76 6.11 9.39
N THR A 356 19.84 6.63 10.18
CA THR A 356 18.70 7.39 9.66
C THR A 356 19.13 8.81 9.31
N ILE A 357 18.71 9.24 8.13
CA ILE A 357 18.83 10.61 7.65
C ILE A 357 17.41 11.08 7.27
N MET A 358 17.05 12.29 7.70
CA MET A 358 15.81 12.95 7.34
C MET A 358 16.14 14.30 6.71
N VAL A 359 15.42 14.65 5.66
CA VAL A 359 15.45 15.97 5.02
C VAL A 359 14.03 16.53 5.06
N ILE A 360 13.92 17.77 5.47
CA ILE A 360 12.65 18.49 5.61
C ILE A 360 12.76 19.75 4.78
N GLU A 361 11.90 19.93 3.80
CA GLU A 361 11.73 21.19 3.11
C GLU A 361 10.84 22.10 3.94
N THR A 362 11.17 23.37 4.01
CA THR A 362 10.56 24.32 4.93
C THR A 362 10.53 25.71 4.33
N THR A 363 9.66 26.56 4.84
CA THR A 363 9.64 27.99 4.49
C THR A 363 10.60 28.82 5.35
N ASP A 364 11.08 28.27 6.48
CA ASP A 364 11.99 28.94 7.42
C ASP A 364 12.78 27.88 8.21
N ALA A 365 14.02 27.63 7.79
CA ALA A 365 14.89 26.61 8.39
C ALA A 365 15.26 26.95 9.84
N ASP A 366 15.50 28.22 10.17
CA ASP A 366 15.87 28.64 11.54
C ASP A 366 14.69 28.45 12.50
N ALA A 367 13.48 28.82 12.07
CA ALA A 367 12.27 28.61 12.87
C ALA A 367 11.99 27.14 13.12
N LEU A 368 12.20 26.29 12.11
CA LEU A 368 12.02 24.84 12.25
C LEU A 368 13.04 24.22 13.23
N ILE A 369 14.32 24.60 13.13
CA ILE A 369 15.37 24.12 14.06
C ILE A 369 15.07 24.57 15.49
N GLN A 370 14.64 25.82 15.69
CA GLN A 370 14.25 26.32 17.00
C GLN A 370 13.05 25.54 17.56
N SER A 371 11.99 25.38 16.80
CA SER A 371 10.79 24.61 17.19
C SER A 371 11.14 23.18 17.58
N TYR A 372 12.05 22.52 16.82
CA TYR A 372 12.56 21.21 17.18
C TYR A 372 13.32 21.20 18.49
N GLY A 373 14.19 22.20 18.71
CA GLY A 373 14.94 22.38 19.97
C GLY A 373 14.02 22.57 21.18
N ASP A 374 12.97 23.37 21.03
CA ASP A 374 11.95 23.58 22.07
C ASP A 374 11.21 22.27 22.38
N THR A 375 10.83 21.52 21.36
CA THR A 375 10.17 20.21 21.50
C THR A 375 11.07 19.21 22.22
N VAL A 376 12.32 19.04 21.80
CA VAL A 376 13.28 18.14 22.45
C VAL A 376 13.49 18.54 23.91
N SER A 377 13.66 19.84 24.18
CA SER A 377 13.88 20.35 25.53
C SER A 377 12.66 20.13 26.43
N ALA A 378 11.45 20.25 25.90
CA ALA A 378 10.21 20.06 26.65
C ALA A 378 9.97 18.60 27.06
N LEU A 379 10.65 17.63 26.43
CA LEU A 379 10.55 16.21 26.78
C LEU A 379 11.44 15.80 27.94
N ASN A 380 12.39 16.64 28.36
CA ASN A 380 13.30 16.29 29.44
C ASN A 380 12.54 16.05 30.75
N ASP A 381 12.91 14.97 31.44
CA ASP A 381 12.32 14.50 32.70
C ASP A 381 10.82 14.17 32.62
N LYS A 382 10.30 13.86 31.40
CA LYS A 382 8.94 13.33 31.19
C LYS A 382 8.91 11.82 31.38
N GLU A 383 7.83 11.35 31.96
CA GLU A 383 7.51 9.92 32.01
C GLU A 383 6.47 9.59 30.92
N ALA A 384 6.78 8.62 30.08
CA ALA A 384 5.86 8.11 29.06
C ALA A 384 6.01 6.60 28.94
N ASN A 385 4.89 5.89 28.93
CA ASN A 385 4.84 4.42 28.74
C ASN A 385 5.75 3.61 29.69
N GLY A 386 5.94 4.08 30.94
CA GLY A 386 6.83 3.43 31.92
C GLY A 386 8.32 3.63 31.63
N MET A 387 8.66 4.66 30.86
CA MET A 387 10.03 5.10 30.60
C MET A 387 10.21 6.54 31.08
N LEU A 388 11.33 6.82 31.72
CA LEU A 388 11.80 8.18 31.97
C LEU A 388 12.54 8.66 30.72
N ILE A 389 12.10 9.77 30.16
CA ILE A 389 12.74 10.41 29.01
C ILE A 389 13.71 11.45 29.55
N THR A 390 14.96 11.37 29.11
CA THR A 390 15.96 12.43 29.27
C THR A 390 16.28 12.98 27.90
N SER A 391 16.27 14.30 27.74
CA SER A 391 16.59 14.92 26.46
C SER A 391 17.48 16.11 26.63
N SER A 392 18.24 16.45 25.60
CA SER A 392 19.07 17.64 25.52
C SER A 392 19.14 18.15 24.10
N PHE A 393 19.16 19.45 23.96
CA PHE A 393 19.38 20.16 22.71
C PHE A 393 20.49 21.19 22.92
N ASP A 394 21.48 21.20 22.04
CA ASP A 394 22.61 22.11 22.08
C ASP A 394 22.28 23.35 21.21
N ASP A 395 21.77 24.45 21.81
CA ASP A 395 21.36 25.66 21.09
C ASP A 395 22.53 26.35 20.35
N ALA A 396 23.76 26.15 20.82
CA ALA A 396 24.95 26.68 20.17
C ALA A 396 25.41 25.71 19.07
N PRO A 397 25.39 26.13 17.79
CA PRO A 397 25.89 25.30 16.73
C PRO A 397 27.35 24.89 16.94
N THR A 398 27.64 23.64 16.67
CA THR A 398 28.99 23.07 16.73
C THR A 398 29.41 22.58 15.33
N ASP A 399 30.71 22.48 15.10
CA ASP A 399 31.21 21.92 13.85
C ASP A 399 30.94 20.39 13.79
N GLY A 400 29.98 20.00 12.99
CA GLY A 400 29.61 18.62 12.70
C GLY A 400 30.31 18.04 11.46
N GLY A 401 31.61 18.30 11.27
CA GLY A 401 32.37 17.82 10.10
C GLY A 401 32.36 18.83 8.95
N GLY A 402 32.52 20.11 9.25
CA GLY A 402 32.52 21.20 8.29
C GLY A 402 31.13 21.83 8.07
N VAL A 403 30.12 21.40 8.84
CA VAL A 403 28.77 21.94 8.84
C VAL A 403 28.41 22.42 10.24
N GLU A 404 27.89 23.66 10.36
CA GLU A 404 27.33 24.15 11.62
C GLU A 404 26.02 23.42 11.92
N ALA A 405 25.93 22.77 13.08
CA ALA A 405 24.79 21.97 13.47
C ALA A 405 24.51 22.04 14.97
N CYS A 406 23.25 21.98 15.34
CA CYS A 406 22.80 21.79 16.71
C CYS A 406 22.79 20.29 17.04
N GLY A 407 23.38 19.92 18.15
CA GLY A 407 23.39 18.54 18.63
C GLY A 407 22.13 18.25 19.43
N TRP A 408 21.54 17.09 19.26
CA TRP A 408 20.42 16.62 20.08
C TRP A 408 20.65 15.22 20.61
N ALA A 409 20.07 14.90 21.74
CA ALA A 409 20.08 13.57 22.33
C ALA A 409 18.80 13.30 23.08
N MET A 410 18.35 12.06 23.05
CA MET A 410 17.20 11.59 23.82
C MET A 410 17.53 10.23 24.43
N GLY A 411 17.39 10.14 25.75
CA GLY A 411 17.51 8.90 26.49
C GLY A 411 16.14 8.41 26.93
N MET A 412 15.91 7.12 26.84
CA MET A 412 14.70 6.45 27.31
C MET A 412 15.10 5.36 28.30
N LEU A 413 14.84 5.60 29.56
CA LEU A 413 15.24 4.73 30.66
C LEU A 413 13.99 3.99 31.17
N PRO A 414 13.88 2.66 30.96
CA PRO A 414 12.76 1.89 31.49
C PRO A 414 12.73 1.98 33.03
N ASP A 415 11.54 2.17 33.60
CA ASP A 415 11.36 1.99 35.04
C ASP A 415 11.60 0.51 35.38
N MET A 416 12.68 0.24 36.10
CA MET A 416 13.10 -1.12 36.48
C MET A 416 12.09 -1.83 37.41
N ASN A 417 11.11 -1.10 37.95
CA ASN A 417 9.99 -1.70 38.70
C ASN A 417 8.86 -2.19 37.76
N ASN A 418 8.91 -1.85 36.49
CA ASN A 418 7.94 -2.32 35.49
C ASN A 418 8.28 -3.77 35.09
N GLU A 419 7.30 -4.65 35.10
CA GLU A 419 7.46 -6.06 34.72
C GLU A 419 8.00 -6.24 33.28
N ASN A 420 7.78 -5.26 32.41
CA ASN A 420 8.22 -5.26 31.01
C ASN A 420 9.57 -4.54 30.78
N ALA A 421 10.23 -4.03 31.82
CA ALA A 421 11.47 -3.23 31.70
C ALA A 421 12.55 -3.93 30.86
N MET A 422 12.74 -5.24 31.05
CA MET A 422 13.73 -6.02 30.29
C MET A 422 13.36 -6.13 28.80
N GLN A 423 12.09 -6.31 28.49
CA GLN A 423 11.61 -6.36 27.11
C GLN A 423 11.77 -5.00 26.42
N MET A 424 11.45 -3.90 27.12
CA MET A 424 11.64 -2.55 26.64
C MET A 424 13.12 -2.26 26.38
N GLN A 425 14.01 -2.67 27.29
CA GLN A 425 15.45 -2.51 27.08
C GLN A 425 15.98 -3.32 25.89
N MET A 426 15.49 -4.56 25.69
CA MET A 426 15.84 -5.32 24.49
C MET A 426 15.36 -4.63 23.21
N MET A 427 14.16 -4.10 23.21
CA MET A 427 13.63 -3.33 22.07
C MET A 427 14.47 -2.10 21.80
N MET A 428 14.87 -1.32 22.81
CA MET A 428 15.75 -0.17 22.68
C MET A 428 17.11 -0.54 22.10
N ASN A 429 17.67 -1.68 22.49
CA ASN A 429 18.93 -2.19 21.93
C ASN A 429 18.80 -2.54 20.42
N VAL A 430 17.67 -3.07 19.98
CA VAL A 430 17.40 -3.34 18.57
C VAL A 430 17.19 -2.03 17.78
N LEU A 431 16.54 -1.05 18.36
CA LEU A 431 16.26 0.22 17.69
C LEU A 431 17.50 1.12 17.59
N PHE A 432 18.28 1.25 18.67
CA PHE A 432 19.36 2.24 18.78
C PHE A 432 20.76 1.63 18.94
N GLY A 433 20.87 0.30 18.99
CA GLY A 433 22.14 -0.42 19.18
C GLY A 433 22.49 -0.67 20.65
N GLY A 434 23.30 -1.70 20.89
CA GLY A 434 23.69 -2.14 22.21
C GLY A 434 24.48 -1.06 22.96
N GLY A 435 23.96 -0.63 24.12
CA GLY A 435 24.57 0.37 24.99
C GLY A 435 24.12 1.81 24.77
N ALA A 436 23.30 2.09 23.78
CA ALA A 436 22.63 3.39 23.62
C ALA A 436 21.33 3.42 24.43
N ASN A 437 21.13 4.48 25.20
CA ASN A 437 19.86 4.68 25.93
C ASN A 437 18.78 5.36 25.06
N GLY A 438 19.08 5.63 23.77
CA GLY A 438 18.17 6.29 22.85
C GLY A 438 18.90 6.95 21.68
N PRO A 439 18.18 7.66 20.80
CA PRO A 439 18.75 8.32 19.64
C PRO A 439 19.57 9.55 20.02
N THR A 440 20.61 9.82 19.24
CA THR A 440 21.39 11.06 19.29
C THR A 440 21.69 11.51 17.87
N GLY A 441 21.76 12.82 17.63
CA GLY A 441 22.00 13.27 16.27
C GLY A 441 22.39 14.74 16.16
N TYR A 442 22.39 15.18 14.92
CA TYR A 442 22.51 16.59 14.55
C TYR A 442 21.26 17.05 13.82
N VAL A 443 20.94 18.34 13.95
CA VAL A 443 20.02 19.07 13.09
C VAL A 443 20.75 20.30 12.55
N ALA A 444 20.62 20.55 11.26
CA ALA A 444 21.31 21.65 10.58
C ALA A 444 20.47 22.17 9.41
N ALA A 445 20.55 23.47 9.14
CA ALA A 445 20.09 24.01 7.87
C ALA A 445 21.03 23.55 6.75
N ALA A 446 20.49 22.89 5.73
CA ALA A 446 21.26 22.63 4.52
C ALA A 446 21.36 23.91 3.68
N ASP A 447 20.24 24.64 3.58
CA ASP A 447 20.14 26.00 3.02
C ASP A 447 18.99 26.76 3.73
N GLY A 448 18.47 27.85 3.14
CA GLY A 448 17.37 28.62 3.72
C GLY A 448 16.02 27.89 3.74
N ASP A 449 15.86 26.90 2.85
CA ASP A 449 14.59 26.23 2.57
C ASP A 449 14.62 24.74 2.93
N SER A 450 15.72 24.23 3.50
CA SER A 450 15.81 22.83 3.91
C SER A 450 16.61 22.60 5.21
N VAL A 451 16.12 21.66 6.02
CA VAL A 451 16.74 21.20 7.25
C VAL A 451 17.04 19.71 7.14
N VAL A 452 18.23 19.33 7.56
CA VAL A 452 18.63 17.92 7.66
C VAL A 452 18.74 17.47 9.10
N MET A 453 18.32 16.24 9.37
CA MET A 453 18.46 15.60 10.67
C MET A 453 19.16 14.27 10.52
N THR A 454 20.07 13.96 11.43
CA THR A 454 20.71 12.65 11.53
C THR A 454 20.42 12.02 12.87
N TYR A 455 20.42 10.68 12.93
CA TYR A 455 20.22 9.91 14.17
C TYR A 455 21.55 9.36 14.70
N THR A 456 22.64 9.98 14.29
CA THR A 456 24.01 9.75 14.81
C THR A 456 24.79 11.06 14.82
N ARG A 457 25.65 11.25 15.82
CA ARG A 457 26.55 12.42 15.91
C ARG A 457 27.86 12.17 15.16
N THR A 458 27.80 11.75 13.89
CA THR A 458 28.97 11.59 13.02
C THR A 458 28.98 12.68 11.95
N GLY A 459 30.13 13.35 11.79
CA GLY A 459 30.29 14.42 10.79
C GLY A 459 30.10 13.92 9.36
N ASP A 460 30.48 12.68 9.06
CA ASP A 460 30.29 12.07 7.73
C ASP A 460 28.80 11.91 7.37
N ALA A 461 27.96 11.48 8.32
CA ALA A 461 26.53 11.35 8.08
C ALA A 461 25.87 12.71 7.84
N LEU A 462 26.22 13.72 8.67
CA LEU A 462 25.71 15.07 8.51
C LEU A 462 26.16 15.71 7.19
N SER A 463 27.46 15.64 6.88
CA SER A 463 28.01 16.19 5.63
C SER A 463 27.36 15.57 4.39
N ARG A 464 27.16 14.24 4.40
CA ARG A 464 26.46 13.54 3.33
C ARG A 464 25.01 13.96 3.19
N ALA A 465 24.29 14.12 4.32
CA ALA A 465 22.91 14.57 4.33
C ALA A 465 22.77 15.99 3.77
N VAL A 466 23.62 16.92 4.21
CA VAL A 466 23.63 18.32 3.74
C VAL A 466 23.98 18.40 2.26
N SER A 467 24.96 17.63 1.79
CA SER A 467 25.31 17.59 0.36
C SER A 467 24.15 17.08 -0.48
N ALA A 468 23.49 16.00 -0.03
CA ALA A 468 22.32 15.45 -0.74
C ALA A 468 21.16 16.45 -0.79
N ALA A 469 20.87 17.15 0.31
CA ALA A 469 19.79 18.15 0.34
C ALA A 469 20.08 19.35 -0.58
N ARG A 470 21.36 19.77 -0.70
CA ARG A 470 21.75 20.94 -1.54
C ARG A 470 21.90 20.62 -3.02
N ASP A 471 22.51 19.50 -3.31
CA ASP A 471 23.00 19.17 -4.66
C ASP A 471 22.14 18.09 -5.34
N GLY A 472 21.17 17.54 -4.63
CA GLY A 472 20.43 16.34 -4.98
C GLY A 472 21.10 15.06 -4.47
N GLY A 473 20.28 14.15 -3.97
CA GLY A 473 20.73 12.84 -3.50
C GLY A 473 20.76 11.81 -4.61
N ASP A 474 21.31 10.67 -4.30
CA ASP A 474 21.49 9.56 -5.24
C ASP A 474 20.61 8.32 -4.88
N LEU A 475 19.74 8.41 -3.87
CA LEU A 475 18.82 7.31 -3.52
C LEU A 475 17.93 6.90 -4.70
N VAL A 476 17.37 7.86 -5.41
CA VAL A 476 16.48 7.63 -6.57
C VAL A 476 17.21 7.03 -7.77
N THR A 477 18.56 7.02 -7.78
CA THR A 477 19.36 6.37 -8.81
C THR A 477 19.53 4.86 -8.58
N ASN A 478 19.07 4.34 -7.44
CA ASN A 478 19.03 2.91 -7.19
C ASN A 478 18.06 2.24 -8.17
N GLU A 479 18.57 1.38 -9.04
CA GLU A 479 17.80 0.76 -10.13
C GLU A 479 16.59 -0.03 -9.63
N LEU A 480 16.69 -0.73 -8.48
CA LEU A 480 15.59 -1.51 -7.92
C LEU A 480 14.50 -0.60 -7.35
N LEU A 481 14.89 0.50 -6.69
CA LEU A 481 13.93 1.49 -6.19
C LEU A 481 13.25 2.20 -7.36
N ALA A 482 14.00 2.68 -8.35
CA ALA A 482 13.48 3.37 -9.53
C ALA A 482 12.47 2.51 -10.29
N ALA A 483 12.75 1.21 -10.47
CA ALA A 483 11.83 0.29 -11.12
C ALA A 483 10.51 0.11 -10.35
N GLN A 484 10.51 0.25 -9.02
CA GLN A 484 9.26 0.24 -8.24
C GLN A 484 8.58 1.61 -8.23
N ALA A 485 9.35 2.71 -8.23
CA ALA A 485 8.82 4.07 -8.32
C ALA A 485 8.00 4.28 -9.61
N GLU A 486 8.45 3.74 -10.74
CA GLU A 486 7.71 3.77 -12.02
C GLU A 486 6.34 3.07 -11.97
N ARG A 487 6.11 2.24 -10.95
CA ARG A 487 4.84 1.52 -10.76
C ARG A 487 3.89 2.21 -9.78
N LEU A 488 4.35 3.26 -9.08
CA LEU A 488 3.52 4.09 -8.21
C LEU A 488 2.85 5.23 -9.01
N GLN A 489 1.90 5.91 -8.38
CA GLN A 489 1.28 7.11 -8.93
C GLN A 489 2.32 8.24 -8.99
N SER A 490 2.36 8.97 -10.12
CA SER A 490 3.31 10.07 -10.32
C SER A 490 3.00 11.31 -9.47
N ASP A 491 1.77 11.42 -8.98
CA ASP A 491 1.22 12.49 -8.16
C ASP A 491 1.02 12.03 -6.69
N ALA A 492 1.83 11.08 -6.24
CA ALA A 492 1.73 10.58 -4.87
C ALA A 492 2.23 11.64 -3.88
N PHE A 493 1.37 12.05 -2.94
CA PHE A 493 1.75 12.92 -1.83
C PHE A 493 2.53 12.17 -0.74
N MET A 494 2.47 10.84 -0.75
CA MET A 494 3.25 9.96 0.13
C MET A 494 3.76 8.78 -0.67
N VAL A 495 5.04 8.46 -0.51
CA VAL A 495 5.66 7.23 -1.02
C VAL A 495 6.48 6.56 0.06
N GLY A 496 6.56 5.23 0.00
CA GLY A 496 7.37 4.44 0.91
C GLY A 496 7.97 3.22 0.22
N TYR A 497 9.19 2.88 0.60
CA TYR A 497 9.94 1.72 0.09
C TYR A 497 10.50 0.93 1.26
N LEU A 498 10.28 -0.38 1.27
CA LEU A 498 10.77 -1.29 2.30
C LEU A 498 11.59 -2.41 1.67
N ASP A 499 12.88 -2.44 1.93
CA ASP A 499 13.78 -3.52 1.49
C ASP A 499 13.76 -4.68 2.50
N ILE A 500 12.83 -5.60 2.28
CA ILE A 500 12.68 -6.81 3.10
C ILE A 500 13.95 -7.68 3.03
N GLY A 501 14.66 -7.67 1.92
CA GLY A 501 15.92 -8.41 1.76
C GLY A 501 16.99 -7.91 2.73
N THR A 502 17.16 -6.60 2.82
CA THR A 502 18.09 -5.96 3.77
C THR A 502 17.66 -6.23 5.22
N VAL A 503 16.37 -6.11 5.53
CA VAL A 503 15.83 -6.46 6.87
C VAL A 503 16.15 -7.91 7.22
N ALA A 504 15.87 -8.85 6.32
CA ALA A 504 16.11 -10.27 6.55
C ALA A 504 17.61 -10.57 6.74
N ARG A 505 18.48 -10.02 5.91
CA ARG A 505 19.94 -10.18 6.07
C ARG A 505 20.46 -9.65 7.40
N ALA A 506 19.88 -8.54 7.90
CA ALA A 506 20.24 -7.97 9.20
C ALA A 506 19.71 -8.80 10.39
N ALA A 507 18.54 -9.45 10.24
CA ALA A 507 17.87 -10.18 11.30
C ALA A 507 18.30 -11.65 11.43
N LEU A 508 18.57 -12.33 10.30
CA LEU A 508 18.86 -13.76 10.27
C LEU A 508 20.05 -14.20 11.14
N PRO A 509 21.17 -13.47 11.22
CA PRO A 509 22.28 -13.84 12.11
C PRO A 509 21.85 -13.92 13.59
N MET A 510 20.99 -12.99 14.02
CA MET A 510 20.48 -13.01 15.39
C MET A 510 19.44 -14.10 15.59
N ALA A 511 18.53 -14.28 14.64
CA ALA A 511 17.52 -15.34 14.68
C ALA A 511 18.17 -16.73 14.68
N GLY A 512 19.26 -16.93 13.95
CA GLY A 512 20.04 -18.17 13.90
C GLY A 512 20.69 -18.55 15.22
N MET A 513 20.86 -17.62 16.18
CA MET A 513 21.32 -17.95 17.55
C MET A 513 20.24 -18.69 18.36
N PHE A 514 18.97 -18.44 18.06
CA PHE A 514 17.84 -19.08 18.74
C PHE A 514 17.27 -20.27 17.97
N ALA A 515 17.40 -20.25 16.64
CA ALA A 515 16.95 -21.26 15.71
C ALA A 515 18.01 -21.49 14.63
N PRO A 516 18.95 -22.44 14.84
CA PRO A 516 20.10 -22.65 13.94
C PRO A 516 19.72 -22.92 12.46
N GLU A 517 18.52 -23.47 12.23
CA GLU A 517 17.95 -23.68 10.91
C GLU A 517 17.73 -22.36 10.13
N LEU A 518 17.48 -21.26 10.83
CA LEU A 518 17.32 -19.93 10.19
C LEU A 518 18.66 -19.39 9.64
N ALA A 519 19.78 -19.77 10.24
CA ALA A 519 21.11 -19.38 9.77
C ALA A 519 21.47 -19.96 8.39
N ALA A 520 20.77 -21.03 7.97
CA ALA A 520 20.97 -21.67 6.68
C ALA A 520 20.18 -20.98 5.54
N ILE A 521 19.29 -20.04 5.86
CA ILE A 521 18.50 -19.30 4.87
C ILE A 521 19.42 -18.37 4.10
N ASN A 522 19.44 -18.57 2.77
CA ASN A 522 20.15 -17.66 1.87
C ASN A 522 19.19 -16.62 1.30
N VAL A 523 19.32 -15.38 1.74
CA VAL A 523 18.58 -14.24 1.17
C VAL A 523 19.40 -13.61 0.07
N PRO A 524 18.88 -13.44 -1.15
CA PRO A 524 19.60 -12.77 -2.24
C PRO A 524 20.14 -11.40 -1.82
N ALA A 525 21.29 -11.03 -2.35
CA ALA A 525 21.94 -9.76 -2.03
C ALA A 525 21.12 -8.54 -2.52
N ALA A 526 20.43 -8.71 -3.64
CA ALA A 526 19.57 -7.69 -4.23
C ALA A 526 18.16 -8.26 -4.39
N LEU A 527 17.20 -7.66 -3.69
CA LEU A 527 15.78 -7.87 -3.86
C LEU A 527 15.12 -6.52 -4.07
N SER A 528 14.11 -6.49 -4.92
CA SER A 528 13.33 -5.27 -5.14
C SER A 528 12.54 -4.91 -3.87
N PRO A 529 12.47 -3.63 -3.49
CA PRO A 529 11.71 -3.22 -2.32
C PRO A 529 10.20 -3.34 -2.58
N ILE A 530 9.42 -3.59 -1.52
CA ILE A 530 7.99 -3.29 -1.54
C ILE A 530 7.85 -1.79 -1.66
N ALA A 531 6.96 -1.33 -2.55
CA ALA A 531 6.65 0.08 -2.69
C ALA A 531 5.18 0.36 -2.33
N VAL A 532 4.95 1.50 -1.69
CA VAL A 532 3.61 2.01 -1.39
C VAL A 532 3.54 3.46 -1.83
N GLY A 533 2.37 3.90 -2.28
CA GLY A 533 2.10 5.29 -2.65
C GLY A 533 0.68 5.67 -2.31
N ALA A 534 0.46 6.93 -1.95
CA ALA A 534 -0.86 7.50 -1.78
C ALA A 534 -0.97 8.81 -2.56
N SER A 535 -2.06 8.98 -3.29
CA SER A 535 -2.37 10.22 -4.03
C SER A 535 -3.74 10.76 -3.65
N ALA A 536 -3.90 12.07 -3.80
CA ALA A 536 -5.14 12.79 -3.59
C ALA A 536 -5.34 13.76 -4.75
N GLN A 537 -6.53 13.77 -5.35
CA GLN A 537 -6.86 14.66 -6.46
C GLN A 537 -8.37 14.74 -6.68
N GLY A 538 -8.88 15.94 -6.94
CA GLY A 538 -10.25 16.14 -7.43
C GLY A 538 -11.35 15.63 -6.51
N GLY A 539 -11.10 15.54 -5.19
CA GLY A 539 -12.04 14.99 -4.22
C GLY A 539 -12.03 13.46 -4.15
N SER A 540 -10.96 12.83 -4.62
CA SER A 540 -10.72 11.39 -4.50
C SER A 540 -9.34 11.11 -3.94
N MET A 541 -9.15 9.92 -3.37
CA MET A 541 -7.87 9.43 -2.89
C MET A 541 -7.58 8.05 -3.46
N SER A 542 -6.30 7.72 -3.62
CA SER A 542 -5.88 6.36 -3.90
C SER A 542 -4.65 5.96 -3.10
N PHE A 543 -4.52 4.66 -2.89
CA PHE A 543 -3.38 4.03 -2.25
C PHE A 543 -2.95 2.83 -3.08
N ARG A 544 -1.67 2.72 -3.39
CA ARG A 544 -1.10 1.62 -4.16
C ARG A 544 -0.04 0.89 -3.38
N THR A 545 -0.09 -0.43 -3.41
CA THR A 545 0.97 -1.32 -2.91
C THR A 545 1.50 -2.16 -4.05
N VAL A 546 2.82 -2.17 -4.20
CA VAL A 546 3.52 -2.99 -5.20
C VAL A 546 4.42 -3.98 -4.50
N VAL A 547 4.16 -5.28 -4.73
CA VAL A 547 4.99 -6.38 -4.22
C VAL A 547 5.72 -7.02 -5.40
N PRO A 548 7.04 -6.90 -5.49
CA PRO A 548 7.81 -7.38 -6.64
C PRO A 548 7.90 -8.91 -6.68
N MET A 549 8.04 -9.47 -7.88
CA MET A 549 8.03 -10.91 -8.13
C MET A 549 9.25 -11.62 -7.53
N ASP A 550 10.42 -11.00 -7.53
CA ASP A 550 11.64 -11.55 -6.95
C ASP A 550 11.49 -11.76 -5.42
N LEU A 551 10.82 -10.84 -4.72
CA LEU A 551 10.49 -10.99 -3.31
C LEU A 551 9.48 -12.12 -3.09
N ILE A 552 8.42 -12.20 -3.90
CA ILE A 552 7.39 -13.25 -3.80
C ILE A 552 8.01 -14.63 -4.01
N SER A 553 8.78 -14.80 -5.08
CA SER A 553 9.42 -16.09 -5.41
C SER A 553 10.42 -16.52 -4.35
N THR A 554 11.24 -15.59 -3.83
CA THR A 554 12.18 -15.84 -2.73
C THR A 554 11.45 -16.27 -1.47
N SER A 555 10.35 -15.59 -1.11
CA SER A 555 9.55 -15.94 0.08
C SER A 555 8.94 -17.35 -0.01
N ILE A 556 8.46 -17.74 -1.20
CA ILE A 556 7.93 -19.08 -1.45
C ILE A 556 9.04 -20.14 -1.38
N GLU A 557 10.21 -19.87 -1.92
CA GLU A 557 11.36 -20.78 -1.86
C GLU A 557 11.83 -21.00 -0.41
N ILE A 558 11.92 -19.93 0.37
CA ILE A 558 12.22 -20.01 1.80
C ILE A 558 11.16 -20.84 2.51
N GLY A 559 9.86 -20.59 2.29
CA GLY A 559 8.77 -21.36 2.90
C GLY A 559 8.82 -22.85 2.59
N LYS A 560 9.13 -23.22 1.34
CA LYS A 560 9.31 -24.63 0.93
C LYS A 560 10.50 -25.29 1.63
N SER A 561 11.62 -24.58 1.77
CA SER A 561 12.81 -25.12 2.43
C SER A 561 12.54 -25.47 3.90
N PHE A 562 11.67 -24.71 4.59
CA PHE A 562 11.23 -25.03 5.94
C PHE A 562 10.35 -26.28 5.99
N GLN A 563 9.43 -26.45 5.04
CA GLN A 563 8.55 -27.64 5.00
C GLN A 563 9.36 -28.91 4.75
N ASP A 564 10.31 -28.87 3.82
CA ASP A 564 11.17 -30.02 3.49
C ASP A 564 12.10 -30.38 4.65
N GLY A 565 12.59 -29.39 5.41
CA GLY A 565 13.43 -29.59 6.59
C GLY A 565 12.69 -30.25 7.76
N GLN A 566 11.40 -29.96 7.94
CA GLN A 566 10.59 -30.59 8.98
C GLN A 566 10.10 -32.00 8.61
N GLY A 567 9.96 -32.32 7.30
CA GLY A 567 9.55 -33.65 6.83
C GLY A 567 10.62 -34.74 6.93
N GLY A 568 11.90 -34.37 7.06
CA GLY A 568 13.03 -35.31 7.12
C GLY A 568 13.27 -35.99 8.49
N GLY A 569 12.63 -35.54 9.56
CA GLY A 569 12.81 -36.06 10.94
C GLY A 569 11.83 -37.13 11.39
N GLY A 570 10.86 -37.51 10.57
CA GLY A 570 9.68 -38.30 10.97
C GLY A 570 9.59 -39.73 10.46
N ASN A 571 10.66 -40.37 9.94
CA ASN A 571 10.64 -41.77 9.55
C ASN A 571 11.47 -42.65 10.50
N GLY A 572 11.08 -42.71 11.75
CA GLY A 572 11.62 -43.56 12.80
C GLY A 572 10.52 -44.19 13.65
N GLY A 573 9.82 -45.19 13.13
CA GLY A 573 9.35 -46.26 13.98
C GLY A 573 7.91 -46.25 14.42
N GLY A 574 7.22 -47.30 14.02
CA GLY A 574 6.19 -47.95 14.81
C GLY A 574 4.77 -47.73 14.32
N ASP A 575 4.33 -48.61 13.44
CA ASP A 575 2.93 -48.94 13.37
C ASP A 575 2.42 -49.28 14.80
N PRO A 576 1.42 -48.58 15.31
CA PRO A 576 0.67 -49.14 16.40
C PRO A 576 -0.30 -50.17 15.82
N GLU A 577 0.00 -51.46 16.00
CA GLU A 577 -1.01 -52.49 15.99
C GLU A 577 -2.07 -52.14 17.05
N PHE A 578 -3.27 -51.75 16.58
CA PHE A 578 -4.56 -52.04 17.20
C PHE A 578 -5.67 -52.08 16.15
#